data_31245a8c0d5b2bf0561df4707cc518a7
#
_entry.id   31245a8c0d5b2bf0561df4707cc518a7
#
_cell.length_a   1.000
_cell.length_b   1.000
_cell.length_c   1.000
_cell.angle_alpha   90.00
_cell.angle_beta   90.00
_cell.angle_gamma   90.00
#
_symmetry.space_group_name_H-M   'P 1'
#
loop_
_entity.id
_entity.type
_entity.pdbx_description
1 polymer ?
#
loop_
_entity_poly.entity_id
_entity_poly.type
_entity_poly.pdbx_seq_one_letter_code
_entity_poly.pdbx_strand_id
1 'polypeptide(L)'
;MSEAYVETIGGETVLRRTPASDHERLVESLHALVRAALPFNSTLQLLPPRSPLRLADDCVLCPDLAVVRANPEGVSSPHLVAEVLLPGDHHLDTFIKKQIWSDLRLPRLWMVDPRYLNIEVYGCNEFGFTLQDILANHHPLTDPHLPGLSCSMEEFFKPVRRG
;
A
#
# COMPACT_ATOMS: atom_id res chain seq x y z
N MET A 1 2.26 17.86 9.58
CA MET A 1 3.22 17.77 8.44
C MET A 1 3.86 16.40 8.47
N SER A 2 3.88 15.73 7.34
CA SER A 2 4.65 14.50 7.22
C SER A 2 6.14 14.84 7.09
N GLU A 3 6.97 14.03 7.71
CA GLU A 3 8.42 14.21 7.70
C GLU A 3 9.05 13.30 6.64
N ALA A 4 10.27 13.64 6.22
CA ALA A 4 11.09 12.73 5.45
C ALA A 4 11.37 11.47 6.28
N TYR A 5 11.45 10.33 5.63
CA TYR A 5 11.67 9.05 6.29
C TYR A 5 12.70 8.21 5.53
N VAL A 6 13.20 7.16 6.14
CA VAL A 6 14.21 6.29 5.54
C VAL A 6 13.70 4.86 5.43
N GLU A 7 14.11 4.21 4.35
CA GLU A 7 13.94 2.78 4.16
C GLU A 7 15.33 2.14 4.02
N THR A 8 15.43 0.85 4.24
CA THR A 8 16.69 0.09 4.06
C THR A 8 16.44 -0.99 3.02
N ILE A 9 17.20 -0.98 1.96
CA ILE A 9 17.08 -1.92 0.84
C ILE A 9 18.47 -2.46 0.52
N GLY A 10 18.64 -3.78 0.65
CA GLY A 10 19.93 -4.42 0.43
C GLY A 10 21.03 -3.89 1.37
N GLY A 11 20.66 -3.51 2.59
CA GLY A 11 21.58 -2.90 3.56
C GLY A 11 21.85 -1.42 3.35
N GLU A 12 21.38 -0.83 2.27
CA GLU A 12 21.58 0.58 1.97
C GLU A 12 20.42 1.44 2.48
N THR A 13 20.74 2.59 3.06
CA THR A 13 19.75 3.57 3.51
C THR A 13 19.25 4.40 2.34
N VAL A 14 17.94 4.39 2.14
CA VAL A 14 17.25 5.17 1.11
C VAL A 14 16.45 6.27 1.79
N LEU A 15 16.83 7.52 1.56
CA LEU A 15 16.06 8.67 2.05
C LEU A 15 14.85 8.92 1.15
N ARG A 16 13.67 8.90 1.76
CA ARG A 16 12.41 9.22 1.09
C ARG A 16 12.06 10.67 1.35
N ARG A 17 11.66 11.36 0.29
CA ARG A 17 11.25 12.77 0.38
C ARG A 17 9.96 12.90 1.17
N THR A 18 9.78 14.06 1.79
CA THR A 18 8.52 14.46 2.40
C THR A 18 7.41 14.42 1.34
N PRO A 19 6.35 13.63 1.55
CA PRO A 19 5.25 13.55 0.60
C PRO A 19 4.52 14.89 0.43
N ALA A 20 4.06 15.15 -0.79
CA ALA A 20 3.23 16.30 -1.08
C ALA A 20 1.85 16.19 -0.40
N SER A 21 1.16 17.33 -0.24
CA SER A 21 -0.15 17.38 0.42
C SER A 21 -1.21 16.50 -0.27
N ASP A 22 -1.22 16.44 -1.58
CA ASP A 22 -2.15 15.59 -2.34
C ASP A 22 -1.90 14.11 -2.10
N HIS A 23 -0.63 13.70 -2.01
CA HIS A 23 -0.26 12.34 -1.64
C HIS A 23 -0.79 11.99 -0.24
N GLU A 24 -0.57 12.87 0.73
CA GLU A 24 -1.02 12.65 2.11
C GLU A 24 -2.56 12.54 2.20
N ARG A 25 -3.29 13.34 1.45
CA ARG A 25 -4.76 13.23 1.38
C ARG A 25 -5.21 11.87 0.90
N LEU A 26 -4.56 11.33 -0.11
CA LEU A 26 -4.86 9.97 -0.60
C LEU A 26 -4.51 8.91 0.44
N VAL A 27 -3.38 9.03 1.11
CA VAL A 27 -2.99 8.12 2.19
C VAL A 27 -4.02 8.14 3.32
N GLU A 28 -4.43 9.33 3.76
CA GLU A 28 -5.47 9.49 4.80
C GLU A 28 -6.81 8.87 4.38
N SER A 29 -7.24 9.14 3.15
CA SER A 29 -8.48 8.57 2.60
C SER A 29 -8.43 7.05 2.56
N LEU A 30 -7.31 6.51 2.11
CA LEU A 30 -7.12 5.06 2.01
C LEU A 30 -7.14 4.40 3.40
N HIS A 31 -6.47 4.99 4.37
CA HIS A 31 -6.49 4.53 5.76
C HIS A 31 -7.90 4.56 6.35
N ALA A 32 -8.66 5.62 6.12
CA ALA A 32 -10.03 5.73 6.59
C ALA A 32 -10.94 4.63 6.00
N LEU A 33 -10.82 4.38 4.70
CA LEU A 33 -11.57 3.32 4.01
C LEU A 33 -11.25 1.93 4.55
N VAL A 34 -9.98 1.62 4.69
CA VAL A 34 -9.53 0.30 5.19
C VAL A 34 -9.91 0.13 6.65
N ARG A 35 -9.74 1.15 7.49
CA ARG A 35 -10.14 1.09 8.90
C ARG A 35 -11.63 0.82 9.06
N ALA A 36 -12.46 1.47 8.27
CA ALA A 36 -13.91 1.26 8.31
C ALA A 36 -14.33 -0.14 7.81
N ALA A 37 -13.55 -0.73 6.92
CA ALA A 37 -13.82 -2.03 6.32
C ALA A 37 -13.26 -3.22 7.08
N LEU A 38 -12.32 -3.02 8.01
CA LEU A 38 -11.75 -4.10 8.81
C LEU A 38 -12.81 -4.72 9.71
N PRO A 39 -13.00 -6.05 9.69
CA PRO A 39 -13.94 -6.72 10.56
C PRO A 39 -13.57 -6.54 12.04
N PHE A 40 -14.57 -6.39 12.91
CA PHE A 40 -14.39 -6.09 14.33
C PHE A 40 -13.50 -7.11 15.07
N ASN A 41 -13.65 -8.39 14.77
CA ASN A 41 -12.88 -9.48 15.37
C ASN A 41 -11.83 -10.07 14.42
N SER A 42 -11.30 -9.24 13.53
CA SER A 42 -10.30 -9.67 12.56
C SER A 42 -8.94 -9.94 13.22
N THR A 43 -8.24 -10.94 12.70
CA THR A 43 -6.80 -11.12 12.98
C THR A 43 -5.93 -10.14 12.19
N LEU A 44 -6.55 -9.33 11.32
CA LEU A 44 -5.88 -8.30 10.54
C LEU A 44 -5.84 -7.00 11.34
N GLN A 45 -4.70 -6.31 11.24
CA GLN A 45 -4.47 -5.05 11.92
C GLN A 45 -3.93 -4.03 10.92
N LEU A 46 -4.56 -2.86 10.86
CA LEU A 46 -4.06 -1.71 10.12
C LEU A 46 -3.01 -0.98 10.95
N LEU A 47 -1.81 -0.87 10.40
CA LEU A 47 -0.73 -0.10 11.03
C LEU A 47 -0.86 1.39 10.71
N PRO A 48 -0.29 2.28 11.55
CA PRO A 48 -0.17 3.69 11.17
C PRO A 48 0.60 3.88 9.85
N PRO A 49 0.37 4.97 9.12
CA PRO A 49 1.07 5.22 7.86
C PRO A 49 2.59 5.16 8.03
N ARG A 50 3.25 4.54 7.07
CA ARG A 50 4.72 4.43 7.02
C ARG A 50 5.34 3.79 8.25
N SER A 51 4.62 2.90 8.92
CA SER A 51 5.20 2.06 9.97
C SER A 51 6.31 1.20 9.39
N PRO A 52 7.50 1.18 10.01
CA PRO A 52 8.60 0.37 9.50
C PRO A 52 8.29 -1.12 9.65
N LEU A 53 8.45 -1.84 8.55
CA LEU A 53 8.34 -3.29 8.49
C LEU A 53 9.72 -3.88 8.23
N ARG A 54 10.26 -4.58 9.21
CA ARG A 54 11.52 -5.32 9.04
C ARG A 54 11.21 -6.63 8.32
N LEU A 55 11.60 -6.71 7.06
CA LEU A 55 11.34 -7.86 6.21
C LEU A 55 12.51 -8.84 6.18
N ALA A 56 13.72 -8.33 6.39
CA ALA A 56 14.97 -9.06 6.54
C ALA A 56 15.97 -8.20 7.31
N ASP A 57 17.14 -8.74 7.63
CA ASP A 57 18.17 -7.98 8.35
C ASP A 57 18.66 -6.76 7.56
N ASP A 58 18.63 -6.85 6.24
CA ASP A 58 19.05 -5.81 5.30
C ASP A 58 17.88 -5.09 4.61
N CYS A 59 16.64 -5.32 5.07
CA CYS A 59 15.47 -4.75 4.40
C CYS A 59 14.42 -4.29 5.42
N VAL A 60 14.20 -2.96 5.44
CA VAL A 60 13.13 -2.32 6.21
C VAL A 60 12.37 -1.38 5.28
N LEU A 61 11.10 -1.64 5.05
CA LEU A 61 10.23 -0.81 4.23
C LEU A 61 9.18 -0.11 5.09
N CYS A 62 8.80 1.09 4.65
CA CYS A 62 7.79 1.92 5.31
C CYS A 62 6.65 2.22 4.32
N PRO A 63 5.80 1.25 4.01
CA PRO A 63 4.72 1.45 3.04
C PRO A 63 3.71 2.50 3.52
N ASP A 64 3.06 3.17 2.59
CA ASP A 64 2.03 4.16 2.90
C ASP A 64 0.87 3.56 3.68
N LEU A 65 0.51 2.33 3.36
CA LEU A 65 -0.49 1.56 4.10
C LEU A 65 -0.03 0.11 4.23
N ALA A 66 -0.17 -0.45 5.42
CA ALA A 66 0.05 -1.87 5.66
C ALA A 66 -1.02 -2.44 6.57
N VAL A 67 -1.62 -3.54 6.14
CA VAL A 67 -2.44 -4.41 6.97
C VAL A 67 -1.63 -5.68 7.23
N VAL A 68 -1.42 -6.00 8.48
CA VAL A 68 -0.66 -7.16 8.90
C VAL A 68 -1.57 -8.18 9.56
N ARG A 69 -1.19 -9.45 9.45
CA ARG A 69 -1.84 -10.53 10.18
C ARG A 69 -1.00 -10.88 11.40
N ALA A 70 -1.56 -10.74 12.57
CA ALA A 70 -0.95 -11.23 13.80
C ALA A 70 -1.08 -12.76 13.84
N ASN A 71 0.00 -13.46 14.16
CA ASN A 71 -0.02 -14.88 14.42
C ASN A 71 0.07 -15.15 15.94
N PRO A 72 -0.21 -16.39 16.40
CA PRO A 72 -0.14 -16.73 17.83
C PRO A 72 1.25 -16.52 18.46
N GLU A 73 2.30 -16.50 17.66
CA GLU A 73 3.69 -16.31 18.12
C GLU A 73 4.08 -14.83 18.23
N GLY A 74 3.15 -13.91 17.92
CA GLY A 74 3.38 -12.47 17.96
C GLY A 74 4.19 -11.92 16.79
N VAL A 75 4.48 -12.74 15.79
CA VAL A 75 5.12 -12.28 14.55
C VAL A 75 4.05 -11.81 13.58
N SER A 76 4.11 -10.56 13.20
CA SER A 76 3.17 -9.99 12.22
C SER A 76 3.70 -10.22 10.80
N SER A 77 2.84 -10.71 9.92
CA SER A 77 3.15 -10.85 8.50
C SER A 77 2.33 -9.86 7.68
N PRO A 78 2.92 -9.19 6.68
CA PRO A 78 2.17 -8.32 5.78
C PRO A 78 1.11 -9.12 5.02
N HIS A 79 -0.11 -8.58 4.96
CA HIS A 79 -1.23 -9.20 4.27
C HIS A 79 -1.68 -8.36 3.07
N LEU A 80 -1.74 -7.06 3.25
CA LEU A 80 -2.06 -6.09 2.22
C LEU A 80 -1.17 -4.87 2.41
N VAL A 81 -0.55 -4.43 1.33
CA VAL A 81 0.25 -3.20 1.30
C VAL A 81 -0.28 -2.30 0.19
N ALA A 82 -0.32 -1.01 0.43
CA ALA A 82 -0.55 -0.01 -0.60
C ALA A 82 0.60 0.99 -0.64
N GLU A 83 1.01 1.30 -1.85
CA GLU A 83 2.01 2.32 -2.14
C GLU A 83 1.36 3.38 -3.02
N VAL A 84 1.37 4.62 -2.56
CA VAL A 84 0.92 5.77 -3.35
C VAL A 84 2.13 6.37 -4.05
N LEU A 85 2.13 6.32 -5.38
CA LEU A 85 3.29 6.70 -6.18
C LEU A 85 3.59 8.19 -6.06
N LEU A 86 4.86 8.50 -5.86
CA LEU A 86 5.38 9.87 -5.83
C LEU A 86 6.07 10.21 -7.14
N PRO A 87 5.88 11.42 -7.67
CA PRO A 87 6.71 11.90 -8.78
C PRO A 87 8.20 11.84 -8.40
N GLY A 88 9.01 11.26 -9.24
CA GLY A 88 10.45 11.13 -9.02
C GLY A 88 10.92 9.84 -8.33
N ASP A 89 10.08 9.20 -7.52
CA ASP A 89 10.40 7.92 -6.87
C ASP A 89 9.78 6.70 -7.57
N HIS A 90 9.30 6.91 -8.77
CA HIS A 90 8.53 5.96 -9.56
C HIS A 90 9.24 4.63 -9.79
N HIS A 91 10.52 4.69 -10.14
CA HIS A 91 11.31 3.51 -10.41
C HIS A 91 11.48 2.65 -9.15
N LEU A 92 11.77 3.30 -8.01
CA LEU A 92 11.93 2.59 -6.75
C LEU A 92 10.63 1.87 -6.36
N ASP A 93 9.49 2.57 -6.42
CA ASP A 93 8.21 1.99 -6.02
C ASP A 93 7.73 0.93 -7.02
N THR A 94 7.82 1.19 -8.32
CA THR A 94 7.25 0.30 -9.34
C THR A 94 8.10 -0.94 -9.62
N PHE A 95 9.40 -0.88 -9.43
CA PHE A 95 10.28 -2.01 -9.74
C PHE A 95 10.89 -2.63 -8.50
N ILE A 96 11.61 -1.86 -7.71
CA ILE A 96 12.42 -2.41 -6.62
C ILE A 96 11.54 -2.89 -5.47
N LYS A 97 10.68 -2.03 -4.95
CA LYS A 97 9.80 -2.40 -3.83
C LYS A 97 8.78 -3.45 -4.22
N LYS A 98 8.21 -3.32 -5.41
CA LYS A 98 7.28 -4.32 -5.95
C LYS A 98 7.94 -5.70 -6.04
N GLN A 99 9.20 -5.78 -6.50
CA GLN A 99 9.93 -7.03 -6.54
C GLN A 99 10.14 -7.62 -5.14
N ILE A 100 10.48 -6.79 -4.16
CA ILE A 100 10.62 -7.22 -2.77
C ILE A 100 9.31 -7.81 -2.25
N TRP A 101 8.18 -7.13 -2.45
CA TRP A 101 6.87 -7.64 -2.05
C TRP A 101 6.50 -8.93 -2.75
N SER A 102 6.85 -9.07 -4.03
CA SER A 102 6.63 -10.28 -4.82
C SER A 102 7.44 -11.46 -4.26
N ASP A 103 8.71 -11.24 -3.95
CA ASP A 103 9.60 -12.28 -3.41
C ASP A 103 9.15 -12.77 -2.03
N LEU A 104 8.55 -11.89 -1.24
CA LEU A 104 7.96 -12.19 0.06
C LEU A 104 6.56 -12.84 -0.03
N ARG A 105 6.04 -13.00 -1.23
CA ARG A 105 4.69 -13.55 -1.48
C ARG A 105 3.60 -12.78 -0.77
N LEU A 106 3.69 -11.44 -0.77
CA LEU A 106 2.65 -10.58 -0.24
C LEU A 106 1.30 -10.92 -0.90
N PRO A 107 0.25 -11.25 -0.13
CA PRO A 107 -1.03 -11.66 -0.71
C PRO A 107 -1.69 -10.60 -1.58
N ARG A 108 -1.55 -9.32 -1.22
CA ARG A 108 -2.20 -8.22 -1.95
C ARG A 108 -1.35 -6.96 -1.94
N LEU A 109 -1.11 -6.39 -3.13
CA LEU A 109 -0.47 -5.09 -3.31
C LEU A 109 -1.38 -4.17 -4.11
N TRP A 110 -1.59 -2.96 -3.62
CA TRP A 110 -2.25 -1.88 -4.34
C TRP A 110 -1.22 -0.82 -4.70
N MET A 111 -1.04 -0.58 -6.00
CA MET A 111 -0.22 0.52 -6.52
C MET A 111 -1.15 1.67 -6.91
N VAL A 112 -1.17 2.72 -6.11
CA VAL A 112 -2.05 3.87 -6.30
C VAL A 112 -1.33 4.93 -7.13
N ASP A 113 -1.82 5.21 -8.32
CA ASP A 113 -1.21 6.20 -9.23
C ASP A 113 -2.08 7.45 -9.38
N PRO A 114 -1.73 8.55 -8.71
CA PRO A 114 -2.49 9.79 -8.79
C PRO A 114 -2.46 10.47 -10.15
N ARG A 115 -1.46 10.15 -10.99
CA ARG A 115 -1.33 10.75 -12.33
C ARG A 115 -2.38 10.22 -13.28
N TYR A 116 -2.65 8.93 -13.18
CA TYR A 116 -3.64 8.24 -14.03
C TYR A 116 -4.96 7.98 -13.32
N LEU A 117 -5.10 8.41 -12.05
CA LEU A 117 -6.29 8.21 -11.23
C LEU A 117 -6.74 6.73 -11.23
N ASN A 118 -5.79 5.84 -11.03
CA ASN A 118 -6.04 4.41 -11.00
C ASN A 118 -5.34 3.70 -9.84
N ILE A 119 -5.79 2.50 -9.56
CA ILE A 119 -5.12 1.57 -8.66
C ILE A 119 -4.89 0.27 -9.41
N GLU A 120 -3.63 -0.15 -9.50
CA GLU A 120 -3.28 -1.48 -9.97
C GLU A 120 -3.33 -2.45 -8.78
N VAL A 121 -4.07 -3.53 -8.94
CA VAL A 121 -4.24 -4.57 -7.90
C VAL A 121 -3.45 -5.80 -8.29
N TYR A 122 -2.49 -6.17 -7.44
CA TYR A 122 -1.67 -7.36 -7.62
C TYR A 122 -2.02 -8.41 -6.57
N GLY A 123 -2.11 -9.65 -7.01
CA GLY A 123 -2.14 -10.83 -6.15
C GLY A 123 -0.90 -11.68 -6.38
N CYS A 124 -0.60 -12.58 -5.45
CA CYS A 124 0.55 -13.46 -5.55
C CYS A 124 0.11 -14.88 -5.91
N ASN A 125 0.82 -15.52 -6.83
CA ASN A 125 0.71 -16.93 -7.14
C ASN A 125 2.07 -17.62 -6.96
N GLU A 126 2.21 -18.87 -7.36
CA GLU A 126 3.46 -19.63 -7.24
C GLU A 126 4.64 -19.03 -8.03
N PHE A 127 4.36 -18.20 -9.03
CA PHE A 127 5.37 -17.54 -9.87
C PHE A 127 5.68 -16.09 -9.48
N GLY A 128 5.01 -15.57 -8.44
CA GLY A 128 5.14 -14.18 -7.99
C GLY A 128 3.87 -13.37 -8.20
N PHE A 129 4.02 -12.04 -8.36
CA PHE A 129 2.86 -11.17 -8.57
C PHE A 129 2.21 -11.34 -9.93
N THR A 130 0.89 -11.32 -9.90
CA THR A 130 0.03 -11.24 -11.08
C THR A 130 -0.83 -10.00 -10.98
N LEU A 131 -0.83 -9.17 -12.02
CA LEU A 131 -1.77 -8.06 -12.13
C LEU A 131 -3.18 -8.61 -12.28
N GLN A 132 -4.02 -8.38 -11.27
CA GLN A 132 -5.39 -8.89 -11.24
C GLN A 132 -6.38 -7.90 -11.82
N ASP A 133 -6.16 -6.60 -11.61
CA ASP A 133 -7.05 -5.56 -12.08
C ASP A 133 -6.36 -4.21 -12.15
N ILE A 134 -6.90 -3.33 -12.98
CA ILE A 134 -6.57 -1.91 -13.04
C ILE A 134 -7.87 -1.15 -12.83
N LEU A 135 -8.03 -0.57 -11.65
CA LEU A 135 -9.26 0.11 -11.26
C LEU A 135 -9.20 1.58 -11.64
N ALA A 136 -10.19 2.05 -12.37
CA ALA A 136 -10.30 3.45 -12.79
C ALA A 136 -11.77 3.85 -12.89
N ASN A 137 -12.06 5.14 -12.89
CA ASN A 137 -13.39 5.71 -13.09
C ASN A 137 -14.42 5.17 -12.08
N HIS A 138 -15.42 4.44 -12.57
CA HIS A 138 -16.49 3.88 -11.75
C HIS A 138 -16.17 2.54 -11.12
N HIS A 139 -15.02 1.95 -11.42
CA HIS A 139 -14.62 0.69 -10.81
C HIS A 139 -14.51 0.84 -9.29
N PRO A 140 -15.13 -0.06 -8.52
CA PRO A 140 -15.01 -0.01 -7.07
C PRO A 140 -13.72 -0.68 -6.59
N LEU A 141 -13.12 -0.09 -5.57
CA LEU A 141 -12.07 -0.77 -4.80
C LEU A 141 -12.76 -1.75 -3.85
N THR A 142 -12.50 -3.01 -4.06
CA THR A 142 -13.01 -4.10 -3.21
C THR A 142 -11.90 -5.08 -2.90
N ASP A 143 -12.02 -5.80 -1.80
CA ASP A 143 -11.12 -6.89 -1.44
C ASP A 143 -11.90 -7.98 -0.70
N PRO A 144 -11.67 -9.28 -1.00
CA PRO A 144 -12.36 -10.38 -0.32
C PRO A 144 -12.16 -10.41 1.19
N HIS A 145 -11.02 -9.92 1.68
CA HIS A 145 -10.71 -9.86 3.11
C HIS A 145 -11.28 -8.62 3.81
N LEU A 146 -11.78 -7.67 3.02
CA LEU A 146 -12.37 -6.42 3.49
C LEU A 146 -13.77 -6.25 2.87
N PRO A 147 -14.74 -7.06 3.27
CA PRO A 147 -16.04 -7.11 2.59
C PRO A 147 -16.85 -5.81 2.68
N GLY A 148 -16.54 -4.95 3.66
CA GLY A 148 -17.15 -3.62 3.78
C GLY A 148 -16.52 -2.56 2.90
N LEU A 149 -15.43 -2.89 2.19
CA LEU A 149 -14.73 -1.93 1.34
C LEU A 149 -15.46 -1.84 -0.02
N SER A 150 -15.96 -0.65 -0.32
CA SER A 150 -16.56 -0.33 -1.61
C SER A 150 -16.50 1.17 -1.84
N CYS A 151 -15.58 1.61 -2.70
CA CYS A 151 -15.41 3.01 -3.05
C CYS A 151 -14.98 3.08 -4.51
N SER A 152 -15.68 3.87 -5.32
CA SER A 152 -15.28 4.05 -6.72
C SER A 152 -13.98 4.85 -6.79
N MET A 153 -13.21 4.64 -7.86
CA MET A 153 -11.99 5.40 -8.08
C MET A 153 -12.29 6.89 -8.29
N GLU A 154 -13.39 7.21 -8.92
CA GLU A 154 -13.83 8.60 -9.08
C GLU A 154 -14.01 9.28 -7.72
N GLU A 155 -14.66 8.63 -6.79
CA GLU A 155 -14.84 9.15 -5.43
C GLU A 155 -13.52 9.18 -4.64
N PHE A 156 -12.73 8.13 -4.73
CA PHE A 156 -11.45 8.03 -4.02
C PHE A 156 -10.46 9.13 -4.42
N PHE A 157 -10.35 9.43 -5.73
CA PHE A 157 -9.42 10.43 -6.25
C PHE A 157 -9.98 11.86 -6.24
N LYS A 158 -11.23 12.06 -5.83
CA LYS A 158 -11.86 13.38 -5.81
C LYS A 158 -11.02 14.46 -5.11
N PRO A 159 -10.37 14.22 -3.97
CA PRO A 159 -9.55 15.23 -3.30
C PRO A 159 -8.36 15.75 -4.11
N VAL A 160 -7.88 14.99 -5.09
CA VAL A 160 -6.70 15.33 -5.90
C VAL A 160 -7.03 15.53 -7.37
N ARG A 161 -8.28 15.30 -7.75
CA ARG A 161 -8.74 15.50 -9.12
C ARG A 161 -8.79 17.01 -9.42
N ARG A 162 -7.92 17.45 -10.27
CA ARG A 162 -7.97 18.81 -10.81
C ARG A 162 -9.02 18.84 -11.91
N GLY A 163 -10.04 19.65 -11.69
CA GLY A 163 -11.12 19.88 -12.66
C GLY A 163 -10.61 20.46 -13.97
#